data_0d4b3cfe82b6bb15e82191b5499c68ab
#
_entry.id   0d4b3cfe82b6bb15e82191b5499c68ab
#
_cell.length_a   1.000
_cell.length_b   1.000
_cell.length_c   1.000
_cell.angle_alpha   90.00
_cell.angle_beta   90.00
_cell.angle_gamma   90.00
#
_symmetry.space_group_name_H-M   'P 1'
#
loop_
_entity.id
_entity.type
_entity.pdbx_description
1 polymer ?
#
loop_
_entity_poly.entity_id
_entity_poly.type
_entity_poly.pdbx_seq_one_letter_code
_entity_poly.pdbx_strand_id
1 'polypeptide(L)'
;MGGNFVNQQKENCMKNNIFKIIIFFLALVSLGACDDGCEDYLDQYESILYFKNNGEQHVTIYDTSNEASCEFTVIRAGYNSKKYSTVDVSVLDAVNIQIYNAENETDYKLLPDNCFKLETPTLAFEDTDNHKKVKAFFYIDKIKELDKANYILPLVLNNSSDDINIDKRQIFIVPDIVTPYLYFEKSGYQPYKAEEGGETSFDITIPISMPMENNWDFDCTLKINPELLTAYNETNHADFELLPDNCYTLAEKVSFVSGKSTSIATVKINIPDDLKFGKYMLPIELSECSMPTFDIKEGTNTYLAGIVYQKHIDITELEEIKLTESMISSNARTEDFESLDPRTQLVNIIDGDINTSFHSYWAFHGYPSDFSEFPYIQVELPHVYSGFKFSYITRTAANGSNNGNANPQELNIYTSENGIDFTLLKTLSDDLPLSEMGATYESELMVPMSGSFRYLRIESTHSKESILNAIAIAELST
;
A
#
# COMPACT_ATOMS: atom_id res chain seq x y z
N MET A 1 13.30 -11.56 65.52
CA MET A 1 13.20 -10.61 64.39
C MET A 1 11.82 -10.69 63.71
N GLY A 2 10.70 -10.66 64.42
CA GLY A 2 9.36 -10.83 63.88
C GLY A 2 8.35 -9.71 64.20
N GLY A 3 8.79 -8.63 64.89
CA GLY A 3 7.86 -7.60 65.35
C GLY A 3 7.71 -6.35 64.45
N ASN A 4 8.65 -6.09 63.55
CA ASN A 4 8.64 -4.85 62.78
C ASN A 4 7.89 -4.95 61.41
N PHE A 5 7.63 -6.14 60.90
CA PHE A 5 6.91 -6.31 59.60
C PHE A 5 5.38 -6.17 59.75
N VAL A 6 4.82 -6.54 60.89
CA VAL A 6 3.36 -6.47 61.07
C VAL A 6 2.88 -5.04 61.31
N ASN A 7 3.72 -4.18 61.94
CA ASN A 7 3.35 -2.78 62.14
C ASN A 7 3.45 -1.91 60.88
N GLN A 8 4.38 -2.22 59.99
CA GLN A 8 4.49 -1.51 58.72
C GLN A 8 3.34 -1.82 57.76
N GLN A 9 2.81 -3.06 57.75
CA GLN A 9 1.65 -3.41 56.94
C GLN A 9 0.35 -2.78 57.47
N LYS A 10 0.18 -2.64 58.82
CA LYS A 10 -1.00 -1.96 59.38
C LYS A 10 -0.97 -0.43 59.13
N GLU A 11 0.18 0.22 59.19
CA GLU A 11 0.29 1.66 58.85
C GLU A 11 0.05 1.95 57.36
N ASN A 12 0.54 1.12 56.48
CA ASN A 12 0.27 1.25 55.04
C ASN A 12 -1.19 0.96 54.66
N CYS A 13 -1.86 0.03 55.36
CA CYS A 13 -3.27 -0.23 55.16
C CYS A 13 -4.16 0.90 55.65
N MET A 14 -3.79 1.56 56.80
CA MET A 14 -4.52 2.72 57.34
C MET A 14 -4.30 3.96 56.44
N LYS A 15 -3.10 4.22 55.97
CA LYS A 15 -2.80 5.34 55.06
C LYS A 15 -3.54 5.19 53.71
N ASN A 16 -3.63 3.96 53.16
CA ASN A 16 -4.35 3.70 51.93
C ASN A 16 -5.89 3.84 52.12
N ASN A 17 -6.43 3.50 53.29
CA ASN A 17 -7.85 3.68 53.53
C ASN A 17 -8.21 5.16 53.79
N ILE A 18 -7.38 5.91 54.47
CA ILE A 18 -7.56 7.35 54.66
C ILE A 18 -7.45 8.09 53.31
N PHE A 19 -6.52 7.69 52.46
CA PHE A 19 -6.41 8.27 51.11
C PHE A 19 -7.60 7.99 50.22
N LYS A 20 -8.18 6.76 50.29
CA LYS A 20 -9.42 6.41 49.58
C LYS A 20 -10.63 7.16 50.11
N ILE A 21 -10.73 7.38 51.43
CA ILE A 21 -11.80 8.17 52.05
C ILE A 21 -11.70 9.64 51.65
N ILE A 22 -10.50 10.20 51.60
CA ILE A 22 -10.27 11.61 51.15
C ILE A 22 -10.62 11.77 49.67
N ILE A 23 -10.26 10.80 48.79
CA ILE A 23 -10.62 10.85 47.36
C ILE A 23 -12.16 10.68 47.22
N PHE A 24 -12.84 9.85 48.03
CA PHE A 24 -14.28 9.70 48.00
C PHE A 24 -15.01 10.96 48.46
N PHE A 25 -14.49 11.67 49.50
CA PHE A 25 -15.02 12.95 49.94
C PHE A 25 -14.77 14.09 48.95
N LEU A 26 -13.60 14.11 48.28
CA LEU A 26 -13.34 15.07 47.23
C LEU A 26 -14.21 14.82 45.99
N ALA A 27 -14.52 13.56 45.65
CA ALA A 27 -15.44 13.21 44.58
C ALA A 27 -16.92 13.56 44.93
N LEU A 28 -17.30 13.51 46.18
CA LEU A 28 -18.65 13.93 46.63
C LEU A 28 -18.83 15.45 46.69
N VAL A 29 -17.73 16.20 46.96
CA VAL A 29 -17.78 17.69 46.93
C VAL A 29 -17.78 18.20 45.50
N SER A 30 -17.21 17.45 44.54
CA SER A 30 -17.28 17.83 43.10
C SER A 30 -18.62 17.51 42.45
N LEU A 31 -19.47 16.71 43.06
CA LEU A 31 -20.85 16.44 42.57
C LEU A 31 -21.90 17.42 43.11
N GLY A 32 -21.53 18.25 44.11
CA GLY A 32 -22.43 19.27 44.66
C GLY A 32 -22.16 20.70 44.17
N ALA A 33 -21.19 20.87 43.23
CA ALA A 33 -20.85 22.21 42.69
C ALA A 33 -21.40 22.49 41.30
N CYS A 34 -22.40 21.73 40.87
CA CYS A 34 -23.18 22.01 39.66
C CYS A 34 -24.62 22.24 40.04
N ASP A 35 -24.89 23.30 40.75
CA ASP A 35 -26.28 23.78 40.86
C ASP A 35 -26.27 25.31 40.78
N ASP A 36 -27.10 25.84 39.91
CA ASP A 36 -27.62 27.19 39.78
C ASP A 36 -26.74 28.33 39.24
N GLY A 37 -25.41 28.21 39.22
CA GLY A 37 -24.58 29.30 38.69
C GLY A 37 -24.26 29.23 37.19
N CYS A 38 -24.48 28.04 36.58
CA CYS A 38 -24.23 27.84 35.14
C CYS A 38 -25.40 28.29 34.27
N GLU A 39 -26.63 28.23 34.78
CA GLU A 39 -27.83 28.61 34.00
C GLU A 39 -27.83 30.10 33.72
N ASP A 40 -27.53 30.95 34.72
CA ASP A 40 -27.44 32.42 34.57
C ASP A 40 -26.29 32.84 33.64
N TYR A 41 -25.26 32.02 33.49
CA TYR A 41 -24.14 32.32 32.59
C TYR A 41 -24.41 31.85 31.16
N LEU A 42 -25.17 30.77 30.99
CA LEU A 42 -25.53 30.22 29.68
C LEU A 42 -26.63 31.04 29.00
N ASP A 43 -27.49 31.71 29.78
CA ASP A 43 -28.53 32.65 29.27
C ASP A 43 -27.96 33.87 28.51
N GLN A 44 -26.63 34.11 28.63
CA GLN A 44 -25.92 35.16 27.88
C GLN A 44 -25.55 34.74 26.43
N TYR A 45 -25.66 33.46 26.08
CA TYR A 45 -25.37 32.97 24.74
C TYR A 45 -26.68 32.85 23.94
N GLU A 46 -26.98 33.85 23.15
CA GLU A 46 -28.11 33.82 22.23
C GLU A 46 -27.98 32.69 21.20
N SER A 47 -29.10 32.17 20.72
CA SER A 47 -29.13 31.16 19.68
C SER A 47 -28.48 31.67 18.39
N ILE A 48 -27.56 30.88 17.84
CA ILE A 48 -26.86 31.21 16.60
C ILE A 48 -27.02 30.10 15.57
N LEU A 49 -27.32 30.46 14.35
CA LEU A 49 -27.55 29.56 13.22
C LEU A 49 -26.34 29.56 12.27
N TYR A 50 -25.98 28.38 11.76
CA TYR A 50 -24.90 28.23 10.79
C TYR A 50 -24.97 26.91 10.04
N PHE A 51 -24.34 26.83 8.85
CA PHE A 51 -24.13 25.55 8.18
C PHE A 51 -23.08 24.72 8.90
N LYS A 52 -23.41 23.46 9.19
CA LYS A 52 -22.47 22.49 9.82
C LYS A 52 -21.17 22.37 9.00
N ASN A 53 -21.30 22.20 7.69
CA ASN A 53 -20.20 22.19 6.73
C ASN A 53 -20.38 23.45 5.87
N ASN A 54 -19.65 24.51 6.17
CA ASN A 54 -19.65 25.75 5.40
C ASN A 54 -18.53 25.77 4.36
N GLY A 55 -18.53 26.77 3.48
CA GLY A 55 -17.56 26.91 2.40
C GLY A 55 -17.85 25.98 1.22
N GLU A 56 -16.80 25.67 0.44
CA GLU A 56 -16.92 24.83 -0.75
C GLU A 56 -17.09 23.36 -0.41
N GLN A 57 -18.04 22.71 -1.09
CA GLN A 57 -18.38 21.31 -0.90
C GLN A 57 -18.55 20.65 -2.26
N HIS A 58 -17.67 19.71 -2.61
CA HIS A 58 -17.82 18.84 -3.75
C HIS A 58 -18.80 17.71 -3.42
N VAL A 59 -19.87 17.59 -4.20
CA VAL A 59 -20.88 16.55 -4.03
C VAL A 59 -20.86 15.62 -5.22
N THR A 60 -20.35 14.41 -5.03
CA THR A 60 -20.37 13.39 -6.06
C THR A 60 -21.80 12.90 -6.28
N ILE A 61 -22.29 13.01 -7.51
CA ILE A 61 -23.61 12.58 -7.97
C ILE A 61 -23.42 11.53 -9.06
N TYR A 62 -23.85 10.30 -8.79
CA TYR A 62 -23.76 9.23 -9.79
C TYR A 62 -24.90 9.34 -10.81
N ASP A 63 -24.55 9.28 -12.09
CA ASP A 63 -25.49 9.34 -13.24
C ASP A 63 -26.27 8.03 -13.38
N THR A 64 -27.20 7.79 -12.46
CA THR A 64 -28.03 6.58 -12.40
C THR A 64 -29.51 6.85 -12.61
N SER A 65 -29.91 8.11 -12.57
CA SER A 65 -31.28 8.56 -12.72
C SER A 65 -31.28 10.02 -13.15
N ASN A 66 -32.44 10.55 -13.58
CA ASN A 66 -32.56 11.94 -14.01
C ASN A 66 -32.47 12.95 -12.88
N GLU A 67 -32.61 12.49 -11.63
CA GLU A 67 -32.61 13.35 -10.43
C GLU A 67 -31.81 12.68 -9.31
N ALA A 68 -30.99 13.47 -8.63
CA ALA A 68 -30.31 13.09 -7.38
C ALA A 68 -30.55 14.14 -6.31
N SER A 69 -30.35 13.78 -5.05
CA SER A 69 -30.50 14.72 -3.95
C SER A 69 -29.37 14.64 -2.95
N CYS A 70 -29.05 15.76 -2.32
CA CYS A 70 -28.15 15.83 -1.18
C CYS A 70 -28.76 16.68 -0.06
N GLU A 71 -28.29 16.44 1.17
CA GLU A 71 -28.80 17.15 2.36
C GLU A 71 -27.65 17.91 3.02
N PHE A 72 -27.98 19.18 3.41
CA PHE A 72 -27.09 20.05 4.14
C PHE A 72 -27.70 20.36 5.50
N THR A 73 -26.89 20.35 6.55
CA THR A 73 -27.36 20.54 7.91
C THR A 73 -27.14 21.98 8.35
N VAL A 74 -28.19 22.63 8.81
CA VAL A 74 -28.15 23.89 9.53
C VAL A 74 -28.21 23.57 11.02
N ILE A 75 -27.24 24.09 11.78
CA ILE A 75 -27.14 23.93 13.23
C ILE A 75 -27.73 25.16 13.90
N ARG A 76 -28.45 24.93 14.98
CA ARG A 76 -28.85 25.93 15.97
C ARG A 76 -28.08 25.65 17.25
N ALA A 77 -27.15 26.52 17.63
CA ALA A 77 -26.39 26.45 18.85
C ALA A 77 -26.72 27.63 19.77
N GLY A 78 -26.35 27.50 21.05
CA GLY A 78 -26.66 28.50 22.08
C GLY A 78 -27.58 27.93 23.16
N TYR A 79 -27.66 28.62 24.28
CA TYR A 79 -28.44 28.13 25.45
C TYR A 79 -29.92 28.40 25.33
N ASN A 80 -30.31 29.56 24.76
CA ASN A 80 -31.70 29.97 24.67
C ASN A 80 -32.44 29.31 23.49
N SER A 81 -32.29 27.98 23.37
CA SER A 81 -32.92 27.17 22.33
C SER A 81 -34.44 27.02 22.47
N LYS A 82 -35.05 27.59 23.52
CA LYS A 82 -36.48 27.44 23.83
C LYS A 82 -37.40 28.31 23.00
N LYS A 83 -36.90 29.11 22.10
CA LYS A 83 -37.71 29.95 21.20
C LYS A 83 -37.89 29.22 19.86
N TYR A 84 -39.11 29.34 19.34
CA TYR A 84 -39.36 29.06 17.93
C TYR A 84 -38.53 30.04 17.09
N SER A 85 -37.78 29.53 16.14
CA SER A 85 -37.00 30.33 15.20
C SER A 85 -37.17 29.87 13.77
N THR A 86 -36.97 30.77 12.84
CA THR A 86 -36.99 30.51 11.41
C THR A 86 -35.74 31.07 10.75
N VAL A 87 -35.30 30.43 9.68
CA VAL A 87 -34.23 30.91 8.81
C VAL A 87 -34.53 30.53 7.37
N ASP A 88 -34.27 31.41 6.45
CA ASP A 88 -34.37 31.15 5.03
C ASP A 88 -33.03 30.73 4.48
N VAL A 89 -33.07 29.75 3.57
CA VAL A 89 -31.95 29.29 2.75
C VAL A 89 -32.18 29.80 1.34
N SER A 90 -31.38 30.74 0.88
CA SER A 90 -31.51 31.35 -0.44
C SER A 90 -30.28 31.08 -1.30
N VAL A 91 -30.46 31.18 -2.60
CA VAL A 91 -29.34 31.09 -3.57
C VAL A 91 -28.72 32.48 -3.72
N LEU A 92 -27.40 32.57 -3.67
CA LEU A 92 -26.68 33.81 -3.99
C LEU A 92 -26.70 34.06 -5.50
N ASP A 93 -26.69 35.32 -5.88
CA ASP A 93 -26.71 35.73 -7.29
C ASP A 93 -25.33 35.61 -7.97
N ALA A 94 -25.34 35.87 -9.28
CA ALA A 94 -24.12 35.79 -10.10
C ALA A 94 -23.03 36.81 -9.70
N VAL A 95 -23.40 37.94 -9.09
CA VAL A 95 -22.44 38.95 -8.63
C VAL A 95 -21.67 38.44 -7.45
N ASN A 96 -22.33 37.73 -6.53
CA ASN A 96 -21.68 37.10 -5.39
C ASN A 96 -20.70 35.99 -5.84
N ILE A 97 -21.02 35.27 -6.93
CA ILE A 97 -20.08 34.28 -7.51
C ILE A 97 -18.87 34.96 -8.13
N GLN A 98 -19.01 36.10 -8.77
CA GLN A 98 -17.85 36.85 -9.28
C GLN A 98 -16.91 37.30 -8.15
N ILE A 99 -17.48 37.74 -7.02
CA ILE A 99 -16.68 38.07 -5.82
C ILE A 99 -15.98 36.85 -5.28
N TYR A 100 -16.70 35.73 -5.12
CA TYR A 100 -16.13 34.47 -4.66
C TYR A 100 -14.96 34.00 -5.56
N ASN A 101 -15.16 34.04 -6.88
CA ASN A 101 -14.12 33.67 -7.84
C ASN A 101 -12.88 34.56 -7.72
N ALA A 102 -13.04 35.84 -7.52
CA ALA A 102 -11.93 36.78 -7.36
C ALA A 102 -11.15 36.56 -6.06
N GLU A 103 -11.85 36.19 -4.97
CA GLU A 103 -11.24 35.93 -3.66
C GLU A 103 -10.52 34.55 -3.59
N ASN A 104 -11.00 33.55 -4.37
CA ASN A 104 -10.52 32.17 -4.30
C ASN A 104 -9.76 31.72 -5.56
N GLU A 105 -9.52 32.61 -6.53
CA GLU A 105 -8.86 32.31 -7.80
C GLU A 105 -9.54 31.19 -8.60
N THR A 106 -10.89 31.18 -8.59
CA THR A 106 -11.74 30.20 -9.29
C THR A 106 -12.48 30.81 -10.47
N ASP A 107 -13.16 29.98 -11.28
CA ASP A 107 -13.88 30.39 -12.48
C ASP A 107 -15.34 29.86 -12.52
N TYR A 108 -15.93 29.63 -11.37
CA TYR A 108 -17.28 29.07 -11.26
C TYR A 108 -18.34 29.93 -11.94
N LYS A 109 -19.32 29.24 -12.54
CA LYS A 109 -20.59 29.83 -13.00
C LYS A 109 -21.71 29.43 -12.07
N LEU A 110 -22.68 30.32 -11.89
CA LEU A 110 -23.90 30.00 -11.12
C LEU A 110 -24.66 28.87 -11.81
N LEU A 111 -25.01 27.82 -11.05
CA LEU A 111 -25.85 26.73 -11.55
C LEU A 111 -27.24 27.29 -11.91
N PRO A 112 -27.77 27.10 -13.14
CA PRO A 112 -29.05 27.59 -13.57
C PRO A 112 -30.23 27.05 -12.74
N ASP A 113 -31.25 27.85 -12.51
CA ASP A 113 -32.43 27.52 -11.67
C ASP A 113 -33.19 26.27 -12.15
N ASN A 114 -33.12 25.95 -13.45
CA ASN A 114 -33.72 24.74 -14.00
C ASN A 114 -32.90 23.46 -13.75
N CYS A 115 -31.72 23.57 -13.15
CA CYS A 115 -30.83 22.43 -12.86
C CYS A 115 -30.97 21.91 -11.42
N PHE A 116 -31.67 22.61 -10.56
CA PHE A 116 -31.84 22.22 -9.15
C PHE A 116 -33.18 22.65 -8.57
N LYS A 117 -33.51 22.14 -7.36
CA LYS A 117 -34.65 22.55 -6.54
C LYS A 117 -34.30 22.40 -5.06
N LEU A 118 -34.63 23.41 -4.26
CA LEU A 118 -34.60 23.30 -2.79
C LEU A 118 -35.96 22.84 -2.28
N GLU A 119 -36.00 21.79 -1.45
CA GLU A 119 -37.25 21.21 -0.96
C GLU A 119 -37.91 22.11 0.10
N THR A 120 -37.14 22.62 1.05
CA THR A 120 -37.66 23.41 2.17
C THR A 120 -36.75 24.63 2.37
N PRO A 121 -36.96 25.71 1.58
CA PRO A 121 -36.07 26.86 1.66
C PRO A 121 -36.21 27.64 2.98
N THR A 122 -37.32 27.50 3.73
CA THR A 122 -37.50 28.07 5.07
C THR A 122 -37.46 26.95 6.11
N LEU A 123 -36.50 27.00 7.02
CA LEU A 123 -36.38 26.05 8.13
C LEU A 123 -37.00 26.67 9.39
N ALA A 124 -37.87 25.89 10.06
CA ALA A 124 -38.47 26.21 11.33
C ALA A 124 -37.88 25.35 12.43
N PHE A 125 -37.30 25.96 13.46
CA PHE A 125 -36.76 25.31 14.65
C PHE A 125 -37.73 25.45 15.81
N GLU A 126 -38.13 24.35 16.39
CA GLU A 126 -38.92 24.28 17.61
C GLU A 126 -38.00 24.16 18.85
N ASP A 127 -38.61 24.12 20.02
CA ASP A 127 -37.98 24.24 21.33
C ASP A 127 -36.74 23.30 21.54
N THR A 128 -36.82 22.10 21.06
CA THR A 128 -35.74 21.09 21.22
C THR A 128 -34.86 20.86 19.99
N ASP A 129 -35.15 21.59 18.92
CA ASP A 129 -34.44 21.43 17.66
C ASP A 129 -33.06 22.10 17.71
N ASN A 130 -31.99 21.30 17.60
CA ASN A 130 -30.63 21.79 17.51
C ASN A 130 -30.07 21.73 16.09
N HIS A 131 -30.78 21.10 15.15
CA HIS A 131 -30.39 21.05 13.74
C HIS A 131 -31.62 20.80 12.85
N LYS A 132 -31.55 21.30 11.63
CA LYS A 132 -32.48 20.99 10.54
C LYS A 132 -31.67 20.69 9.28
N LYS A 133 -32.30 19.98 8.36
CA LYS A 133 -31.72 19.67 7.06
C LYS A 133 -32.47 20.45 5.97
N VAL A 134 -31.70 20.97 5.03
CA VAL A 134 -32.19 21.43 3.75
C VAL A 134 -31.80 20.43 2.69
N LYS A 135 -32.71 20.00 1.85
CA LYS A 135 -32.50 19.05 0.77
C LYS A 135 -32.47 19.77 -0.57
N ALA A 136 -31.41 19.57 -1.32
CA ALA A 136 -31.28 20.05 -2.67
C ALA A 136 -31.40 18.86 -3.64
N PHE A 137 -32.26 19.01 -4.64
CA PHE A 137 -32.38 18.09 -5.77
C PHE A 137 -31.60 18.66 -6.95
N PHE A 138 -30.88 17.82 -7.66
CA PHE A 138 -30.15 18.14 -8.86
C PHE A 138 -30.73 17.37 -10.04
N TYR A 139 -31.02 18.06 -11.14
CA TYR A 139 -31.54 17.45 -12.37
C TYR A 139 -30.36 17.13 -13.28
N ILE A 140 -29.93 15.89 -13.24
CA ILE A 140 -28.68 15.41 -13.86
C ILE A 140 -28.68 15.67 -15.37
N ASP A 141 -29.77 15.35 -16.07
CA ASP A 141 -29.87 15.57 -17.51
C ASP A 141 -29.70 17.06 -17.87
N LYS A 142 -30.24 17.96 -17.03
CA LYS A 142 -30.12 19.41 -17.28
C LYS A 142 -28.70 19.91 -17.01
N ILE A 143 -28.03 19.37 -16.01
CA ILE A 143 -26.63 19.72 -15.74
C ILE A 143 -25.72 19.21 -16.87
N LYS A 144 -25.96 18.00 -17.40
CA LYS A 144 -25.23 17.44 -18.54
C LYS A 144 -25.42 18.19 -19.86
N GLU A 145 -26.53 18.88 -20.02
CA GLU A 145 -26.81 19.78 -21.18
C GLU A 145 -26.00 21.08 -21.14
N LEU A 146 -25.42 21.45 -19.97
CA LEU A 146 -24.62 22.66 -19.81
C LEU A 146 -23.27 22.55 -20.54
N ASP A 147 -22.63 23.72 -20.75
CA ASP A 147 -21.25 23.73 -21.25
C ASP A 147 -20.27 23.07 -20.24
N LYS A 148 -19.03 22.83 -20.65
CA LYS A 148 -18.00 22.22 -19.79
C LYS A 148 -17.41 23.17 -18.74
N ALA A 149 -18.15 24.19 -18.31
CA ALA A 149 -17.70 25.08 -17.24
C ALA A 149 -17.95 24.46 -15.87
N ASN A 150 -17.23 24.95 -14.87
CA ASN A 150 -17.44 24.58 -13.48
C ASN A 150 -18.67 25.31 -12.93
N TYR A 151 -19.71 24.59 -12.56
CA TYR A 151 -20.94 25.15 -12.02
C TYR A 151 -20.99 24.96 -10.50
N ILE A 152 -21.57 25.99 -9.82
CA ILE A 152 -21.69 26.01 -8.36
C ILE A 152 -23.09 26.45 -7.94
N LEU A 153 -23.66 25.80 -6.93
CA LEU A 153 -24.88 26.20 -6.26
C LEU A 153 -24.53 26.84 -4.91
N PRO A 154 -24.50 28.17 -4.82
CA PRO A 154 -24.19 28.90 -3.60
C PRO A 154 -25.43 29.11 -2.75
N LEU A 155 -25.45 28.60 -1.53
CA LEU A 155 -26.54 28.80 -0.58
C LEU A 155 -26.11 29.72 0.57
N VAL A 156 -27.03 30.54 1.05
CA VAL A 156 -26.83 31.46 2.16
C VAL A 156 -27.99 31.41 3.14
N LEU A 157 -27.69 31.47 4.43
CA LEU A 157 -28.69 31.71 5.49
C LEU A 157 -29.00 33.20 5.58
N ASN A 158 -30.26 33.54 5.57
CA ASN A 158 -30.77 34.93 5.73
C ASN A 158 -32.17 34.95 6.39
N ASN A 159 -32.71 36.12 6.58
CA ASN A 159 -34.07 36.34 7.14
C ASN A 159 -34.33 35.48 8.39
N SER A 160 -33.38 35.42 9.31
CA SER A 160 -33.51 34.63 10.54
C SER A 160 -34.05 35.45 11.69
N SER A 161 -34.85 34.79 12.56
CA SER A 161 -35.23 35.34 13.86
C SER A 161 -34.14 35.19 14.94
N ASP A 162 -33.16 34.31 14.72
CA ASP A 162 -31.96 34.14 15.57
C ASP A 162 -30.76 34.76 14.86
N ASP A 163 -29.66 34.96 15.60
CA ASP A 163 -28.41 35.41 15.00
C ASP A 163 -27.86 34.39 14.01
N ILE A 164 -27.21 34.86 12.98
CA ILE A 164 -26.53 34.01 11.99
C ILE A 164 -25.01 34.21 12.13
N ASN A 165 -24.27 33.15 12.24
CA ASN A 165 -22.81 33.20 12.21
C ASN A 165 -22.33 33.63 10.82
N ILE A 166 -21.75 34.83 10.73
CA ILE A 166 -21.34 35.45 9.47
C ILE A 166 -20.32 34.59 8.71
N ASP A 167 -19.37 33.96 9.42
CA ASP A 167 -18.32 33.18 8.82
C ASP A 167 -18.79 31.80 8.33
N LYS A 168 -19.96 31.34 8.82
CA LYS A 168 -20.50 30.00 8.52
C LYS A 168 -21.91 30.06 7.90
N ARG A 169 -22.29 31.18 7.37
CA ARG A 169 -23.61 31.33 6.79
C ARG A 169 -23.75 30.91 5.33
N GLN A 170 -22.63 30.53 4.67
CA GLN A 170 -22.60 30.22 3.25
C GLN A 170 -22.06 28.82 3.03
N ILE A 171 -22.61 28.14 2.03
CA ILE A 171 -22.10 26.88 1.50
C ILE A 171 -22.13 26.98 -0.03
N PHE A 172 -21.06 26.52 -0.67
CA PHE A 172 -20.85 26.55 -2.10
C PHE A 172 -20.76 25.10 -2.62
N ILE A 173 -21.81 24.64 -3.28
CA ILE A 173 -21.95 23.23 -3.66
C ILE A 173 -21.54 23.07 -5.12
N VAL A 174 -20.53 22.27 -5.36
CA VAL A 174 -20.07 21.86 -6.70
C VAL A 174 -20.61 20.46 -6.98
N PRO A 175 -21.61 20.32 -7.89
CA PRO A 175 -22.16 19.02 -8.24
C PRO A 175 -21.23 18.30 -9.24
N ASP A 176 -20.51 17.30 -8.79
CA ASP A 176 -19.64 16.46 -9.63
C ASP A 176 -20.45 15.28 -10.16
N ILE A 177 -20.90 15.37 -11.41
CA ILE A 177 -21.64 14.29 -12.07
C ILE A 177 -20.65 13.22 -12.53
N VAL A 178 -20.77 12.01 -12.00
CA VAL A 178 -19.87 10.89 -12.25
C VAL A 178 -20.63 9.70 -12.82
N THR A 179 -20.16 9.15 -13.94
CA THR A 179 -20.64 7.86 -14.42
C THR A 179 -20.30 6.76 -13.40
N PRO A 180 -21.27 5.93 -12.99
CA PRO A 180 -20.98 4.78 -12.12
C PRO A 180 -19.96 3.86 -12.77
N TYR A 181 -19.09 3.23 -11.97
CA TYR A 181 -18.06 2.35 -12.49
C TYR A 181 -17.82 1.13 -11.60
N LEU A 182 -17.27 0.10 -12.22
CA LEU A 182 -16.80 -1.12 -11.55
C LEU A 182 -15.27 -1.16 -11.51
N TYR A 183 -14.73 -1.76 -10.47
CA TYR A 183 -13.29 -1.90 -10.30
C TYR A 183 -12.94 -3.11 -9.44
N PHE A 184 -11.74 -3.65 -9.60
CA PHE A 184 -11.17 -4.59 -8.63
C PHE A 184 -10.70 -3.85 -7.39
N GLU A 185 -11.10 -4.29 -6.20
CA GLU A 185 -10.61 -3.70 -4.93
C GLU A 185 -9.09 -3.85 -4.77
N LYS A 186 -8.56 -4.96 -5.30
CA LYS A 186 -7.13 -5.19 -5.45
C LYS A 186 -6.86 -5.35 -6.94
N SER A 187 -6.16 -4.41 -7.55
CA SER A 187 -5.78 -4.42 -8.95
C SER A 187 -4.28 -4.63 -9.13
N GLY A 188 -3.87 -4.93 -10.36
CA GLY A 188 -2.46 -5.14 -10.71
C GLY A 188 -1.90 -6.49 -10.23
N TYR A 189 -0.60 -6.53 -10.01
CA TYR A 189 0.11 -7.76 -9.67
C TYR A 189 -0.19 -8.26 -8.26
N GLN A 190 -0.53 -9.56 -8.16
CA GLN A 190 -0.81 -10.26 -6.91
C GLN A 190 0.02 -11.56 -6.88
N PRO A 191 0.98 -11.70 -5.97
CA PRO A 191 1.85 -12.87 -5.90
C PRO A 191 1.19 -14.05 -5.20
N TYR A 192 1.39 -15.23 -5.76
CA TYR A 192 1.03 -16.53 -5.20
C TYR A 192 2.19 -17.50 -5.32
N LYS A 193 2.27 -18.45 -4.41
CA LYS A 193 3.29 -19.49 -4.40
C LYS A 193 2.62 -20.86 -4.37
N ALA A 194 3.14 -21.77 -5.19
CA ALA A 194 2.82 -23.18 -5.16
C ALA A 194 4.11 -24.02 -5.10
N GLU A 195 4.09 -25.15 -4.41
CA GLU A 195 5.23 -26.01 -4.25
C GLU A 195 4.90 -27.46 -4.62
N GLU A 196 5.89 -28.18 -5.14
CA GLU A 196 5.81 -29.62 -5.40
C GLU A 196 5.39 -30.37 -4.12
N GLY A 197 4.42 -31.29 -4.24
CA GLY A 197 3.91 -32.06 -3.10
C GLY A 197 3.03 -31.26 -2.13
N GLY A 198 2.80 -29.96 -2.38
CA GLY A 198 1.88 -29.11 -1.62
C GLY A 198 0.42 -29.29 -2.06
N GLU A 199 -0.38 -28.25 -1.82
CA GLU A 199 -1.77 -28.24 -2.27
C GLU A 199 -1.85 -28.26 -3.80
N THR A 200 -2.59 -29.24 -4.33
CA THR A 200 -2.79 -29.37 -5.78
C THR A 200 -3.82 -28.39 -6.35
N SER A 201 -4.53 -27.66 -5.50
CA SER A 201 -5.43 -26.59 -5.91
C SER A 201 -5.70 -25.60 -4.79
N PHE A 202 -5.92 -24.33 -5.16
CA PHE A 202 -6.34 -23.27 -4.23
C PHE A 202 -7.26 -22.27 -4.93
N ASP A 203 -8.03 -21.53 -4.15
CA ASP A 203 -8.95 -20.53 -4.66
C ASP A 203 -8.39 -19.12 -4.48
N ILE A 204 -8.46 -18.31 -5.54
CA ILE A 204 -8.21 -16.89 -5.52
C ILE A 204 -9.56 -16.17 -5.51
N THR A 205 -9.82 -15.36 -4.50
CA THR A 205 -11.02 -14.53 -4.41
C THR A 205 -10.70 -13.10 -4.82
N ILE A 206 -11.46 -12.57 -5.78
CA ILE A 206 -11.26 -11.26 -6.37
C ILE A 206 -12.52 -10.43 -6.14
N PRO A 207 -12.53 -9.53 -5.16
CA PRO A 207 -13.64 -8.61 -4.94
C PRO A 207 -13.72 -7.58 -6.07
N ILE A 208 -14.93 -7.44 -6.63
CA ILE A 208 -15.28 -6.42 -7.61
C ILE A 208 -16.28 -5.50 -6.95
N SER A 209 -16.03 -4.22 -6.96
CA SER A 209 -16.86 -3.23 -6.25
C SER A 209 -17.29 -2.09 -7.14
N MET A 210 -18.33 -1.39 -6.68
CA MET A 210 -18.78 -0.10 -7.19
C MET A 210 -18.77 0.93 -6.04
N PRO A 211 -18.55 2.23 -6.33
CA PRO A 211 -18.35 3.24 -5.29
C PRO A 211 -19.63 3.79 -4.66
N MET A 212 -20.78 3.18 -4.95
CA MET A 212 -22.11 3.62 -4.52
C MET A 212 -22.98 2.44 -4.09
N GLU A 213 -24.12 2.71 -3.48
CA GLU A 213 -25.13 1.69 -3.21
C GLU A 213 -25.67 1.09 -4.51
N ASN A 214 -25.75 -0.22 -4.56
CA ASN A 214 -26.26 -0.95 -5.72
C ASN A 214 -27.77 -1.14 -5.59
N ASN A 215 -28.53 -0.67 -6.54
CA ASN A 215 -29.97 -0.83 -6.60
C ASN A 215 -30.42 -1.78 -7.74
N TRP A 216 -29.51 -2.46 -8.43
CA TRP A 216 -29.78 -3.24 -9.62
C TRP A 216 -29.22 -4.66 -9.52
N ASP A 217 -29.82 -5.56 -10.29
CA ASP A 217 -29.25 -6.88 -10.59
C ASP A 217 -28.62 -6.79 -11.97
N PHE A 218 -27.34 -7.12 -12.08
CA PHE A 218 -26.59 -7.09 -13.34
C PHE A 218 -25.36 -8.00 -13.29
N ASP A 219 -24.77 -8.26 -14.44
CA ASP A 219 -23.57 -9.08 -14.57
C ASP A 219 -22.39 -8.23 -15.08
N CYS A 220 -21.20 -8.58 -14.65
CA CYS A 220 -19.97 -8.15 -15.29
C CYS A 220 -19.21 -9.36 -15.88
N THR A 221 -18.41 -9.08 -16.90
CA THR A 221 -17.66 -10.11 -17.66
C THR A 221 -16.17 -10.00 -17.32
N LEU A 222 -15.60 -11.16 -17.01
CA LEU A 222 -14.16 -11.34 -16.85
C LEU A 222 -13.60 -12.07 -18.06
N LYS A 223 -12.42 -11.67 -18.51
CA LYS A 223 -11.69 -12.39 -19.57
C LYS A 223 -10.21 -12.53 -19.21
N ILE A 224 -9.58 -13.54 -19.79
CA ILE A 224 -8.11 -13.63 -19.77
C ILE A 224 -7.58 -12.78 -20.92
N ASN A 225 -6.68 -11.86 -20.60
CA ASN A 225 -6.06 -10.97 -21.58
C ASN A 225 -4.53 -11.13 -21.59
N PRO A 226 -3.97 -11.94 -22.53
CA PRO A 226 -2.52 -12.17 -22.60
C PRO A 226 -1.67 -10.91 -22.89
N GLU A 227 -2.26 -9.86 -23.48
CA GLU A 227 -1.56 -8.61 -23.75
C GLU A 227 -1.10 -7.93 -22.43
N LEU A 228 -1.86 -8.11 -21.35
CA LEU A 228 -1.50 -7.59 -20.03
C LEU A 228 -0.24 -8.28 -19.45
N LEU A 229 -0.07 -9.58 -19.72
CA LEU A 229 1.14 -10.31 -19.35
C LEU A 229 2.35 -9.79 -20.11
N THR A 230 2.21 -9.58 -21.42
CA THR A 230 3.29 -9.05 -22.26
C THR A 230 3.72 -7.66 -21.76
N ALA A 231 2.75 -6.77 -21.54
CA ALA A 231 3.02 -5.42 -21.03
C ALA A 231 3.68 -5.44 -19.63
N TYR A 232 3.24 -6.35 -18.76
CA TYR A 232 3.83 -6.50 -17.44
C TYR A 232 5.29 -6.96 -17.52
N ASN A 233 5.58 -8.00 -18.32
CA ASN A 233 6.94 -8.51 -18.49
C ASN A 233 7.89 -7.46 -19.05
N GLU A 234 7.46 -6.71 -20.09
CA GLU A 234 8.25 -5.63 -20.69
C GLU A 234 8.55 -4.51 -19.66
N THR A 235 7.53 -4.07 -18.92
CA THR A 235 7.67 -2.95 -17.99
C THR A 235 8.53 -3.29 -16.78
N ASN A 236 8.43 -4.53 -16.28
CA ASN A 236 9.08 -4.97 -15.05
C ASN A 236 10.32 -5.84 -15.29
N HIS A 237 10.72 -6.01 -16.55
CA HIS A 237 11.81 -6.93 -16.93
C HIS A 237 11.60 -8.33 -16.35
N ALA A 238 10.35 -8.79 -16.35
CA ALA A 238 9.94 -10.07 -15.81
C ALA A 238 9.82 -11.13 -16.92
N ASP A 239 9.72 -12.40 -16.52
CA ASP A 239 9.76 -13.57 -17.39
C ASP A 239 8.59 -14.53 -17.12
N PHE A 240 7.43 -14.00 -16.74
CA PHE A 240 6.25 -14.82 -16.53
C PHE A 240 5.76 -15.44 -17.85
N GLU A 241 5.30 -16.69 -17.78
CA GLU A 241 4.58 -17.39 -18.83
C GLU A 241 3.07 -17.36 -18.55
N LEU A 242 2.26 -17.44 -19.60
CA LEU A 242 0.81 -17.55 -19.42
C LEU A 242 0.48 -18.87 -18.73
N LEU A 243 -0.33 -18.79 -17.66
CA LEU A 243 -0.78 -20.00 -16.97
C LEU A 243 -1.60 -20.88 -17.94
N PRO A 244 -1.27 -22.17 -18.11
CA PRO A 244 -2.00 -23.06 -19.04
C PRO A 244 -3.49 -23.21 -18.69
N ASP A 245 -4.34 -23.37 -19.69
CA ASP A 245 -5.80 -23.41 -19.54
C ASP A 245 -6.30 -24.53 -18.61
N ASN A 246 -5.57 -25.65 -18.51
CA ASN A 246 -5.88 -26.74 -17.60
C ASN A 246 -5.51 -26.46 -16.14
N CYS A 247 -4.80 -25.34 -15.89
CA CYS A 247 -4.34 -24.96 -14.56
C CYS A 247 -5.29 -24.00 -13.84
N TYR A 248 -6.41 -23.59 -14.45
CA TYR A 248 -7.39 -22.75 -13.77
C TYR A 248 -8.82 -23.00 -14.21
N THR A 249 -9.74 -22.52 -13.37
CA THR A 249 -11.17 -22.42 -13.70
C THR A 249 -11.65 -21.04 -13.25
N LEU A 250 -12.10 -20.24 -14.22
CA LEU A 250 -12.65 -18.91 -14.01
C LEU A 250 -14.08 -18.87 -14.56
N ALA A 251 -15.03 -18.39 -13.75
CA ALA A 251 -16.35 -18.04 -14.25
C ALA A 251 -16.25 -16.72 -15.03
N GLU A 252 -16.61 -16.74 -16.32
CA GLU A 252 -16.57 -15.54 -17.17
C GLU A 252 -17.51 -14.44 -16.69
N LYS A 253 -18.59 -14.79 -15.98
CA LYS A 253 -19.60 -13.84 -15.48
C LYS A 253 -19.65 -13.82 -13.96
N VAL A 254 -19.75 -12.62 -13.42
CA VAL A 254 -19.95 -12.35 -12.00
C VAL A 254 -21.17 -11.48 -11.82
N SER A 255 -22.14 -11.96 -11.03
CA SER A 255 -23.42 -11.29 -10.84
C SER A 255 -23.37 -10.36 -9.64
N PHE A 256 -23.88 -9.15 -9.83
CA PHE A 256 -24.21 -8.21 -8.76
C PHE A 256 -25.69 -8.29 -8.43
N VAL A 257 -26.00 -8.34 -7.15
CA VAL A 257 -27.37 -8.39 -6.65
C VAL A 257 -27.71 -7.05 -5.98
N SER A 258 -28.90 -6.54 -6.21
CA SER A 258 -29.43 -5.33 -5.59
C SER A 258 -29.22 -5.35 -4.07
N GLY A 259 -28.77 -4.24 -3.50
CA GLY A 259 -28.41 -4.07 -2.11
C GLY A 259 -26.96 -4.46 -1.77
N LYS A 260 -26.16 -4.93 -2.75
CA LYS A 260 -24.75 -5.26 -2.53
C LYS A 260 -23.86 -4.54 -3.54
N SER A 261 -22.99 -3.67 -3.04
CA SER A 261 -22.04 -2.89 -3.84
C SER A 261 -20.76 -3.65 -4.18
N THR A 262 -20.61 -4.88 -3.68
CA THR A 262 -19.46 -5.76 -3.95
C THR A 262 -19.96 -7.14 -4.36
N SER A 263 -19.31 -7.72 -5.36
CA SER A 263 -19.45 -9.14 -5.75
C SER A 263 -18.06 -9.79 -5.80
N ILE A 264 -18.01 -11.11 -5.67
CA ILE A 264 -16.75 -11.85 -5.61
C ILE A 264 -16.65 -12.77 -6.81
N ALA A 265 -15.59 -12.59 -7.58
CA ALA A 265 -15.12 -13.60 -8.52
C ALA A 265 -14.25 -14.62 -7.80
N THR A 266 -14.42 -15.89 -8.12
CA THR A 266 -13.54 -16.95 -7.61
C THR A 266 -12.83 -17.61 -8.80
N VAL A 267 -11.51 -17.66 -8.71
CA VAL A 267 -10.67 -18.39 -9.63
C VAL A 267 -10.09 -19.58 -8.90
N LYS A 268 -10.39 -20.78 -9.37
CA LYS A 268 -9.75 -21.98 -8.84
C LYS A 268 -8.48 -22.24 -9.64
N ILE A 269 -7.34 -22.25 -8.97
CA ILE A 269 -6.06 -22.66 -9.54
C ILE A 269 -5.88 -24.15 -9.29
N ASN A 270 -5.40 -24.88 -10.28
CA ASN A 270 -5.06 -26.29 -10.21
C ASN A 270 -3.58 -26.44 -10.60
N ILE A 271 -2.85 -27.26 -9.87
CA ILE A 271 -1.44 -27.58 -10.11
C ILE A 271 -1.40 -29.05 -10.54
N PRO A 272 -1.49 -29.36 -11.85
CA PRO A 272 -1.39 -30.73 -12.33
C PRO A 272 0.06 -31.24 -12.21
N ASP A 273 0.22 -32.55 -12.08
CA ASP A 273 1.52 -33.21 -11.88
C ASP A 273 2.52 -32.99 -13.03
N ASP A 274 2.05 -32.65 -14.22
CA ASP A 274 2.85 -32.38 -15.40
C ASP A 274 3.19 -30.91 -15.61
N LEU A 275 2.72 -30.02 -14.72
CA LEU A 275 3.10 -28.61 -14.75
C LEU A 275 4.59 -28.49 -14.38
N LYS A 276 5.35 -27.79 -15.20
CA LYS A 276 6.78 -27.53 -14.93
C LYS A 276 6.93 -26.47 -13.85
N PHE A 277 8.06 -26.52 -13.15
CA PHE A 277 8.45 -25.40 -12.29
C PHE A 277 8.64 -24.14 -13.15
N GLY A 278 8.17 -23.00 -12.66
CA GLY A 278 8.21 -21.77 -13.43
C GLY A 278 7.44 -20.63 -12.78
N LYS A 279 7.48 -19.50 -13.47
CA LYS A 279 6.71 -18.30 -13.12
C LYS A 279 5.55 -18.16 -14.09
N TYR A 280 4.35 -18.32 -13.60
CA TYR A 280 3.13 -18.24 -14.39
C TYR A 280 2.31 -17.03 -14.00
N MET A 281 1.58 -16.48 -14.95
CA MET A 281 0.64 -15.39 -14.69
C MET A 281 -0.72 -15.70 -15.31
N LEU A 282 -1.78 -15.46 -14.53
CA LEU A 282 -3.14 -15.44 -15.02
C LEU A 282 -3.61 -13.98 -15.10
N PRO A 283 -3.61 -13.37 -16.29
CA PRO A 283 -3.97 -11.96 -16.48
C PRO A 283 -5.47 -11.80 -16.68
N ILE A 284 -6.20 -11.43 -15.64
CA ILE A 284 -7.65 -11.29 -15.63
C ILE A 284 -8.01 -9.82 -15.85
N GLU A 285 -8.91 -9.58 -16.79
CA GLU A 285 -9.46 -8.25 -17.07
C GLU A 285 -10.96 -8.23 -16.80
N LEU A 286 -11.43 -7.22 -16.07
CA LEU A 286 -12.82 -6.83 -16.00
C LEU A 286 -13.14 -6.05 -17.28
N SER A 287 -13.91 -6.65 -18.20
CA SER A 287 -14.03 -6.18 -19.59
C SER A 287 -15.34 -5.52 -19.93
N GLU A 288 -16.46 -5.99 -19.36
CA GLU A 288 -17.80 -5.54 -19.71
C GLU A 288 -18.73 -5.55 -18.51
N CYS A 289 -19.75 -4.67 -18.56
CA CYS A 289 -20.87 -4.66 -17.64
C CYS A 289 -22.17 -4.71 -18.43
N SER A 290 -23.13 -5.51 -17.99
CA SER A 290 -24.44 -5.60 -18.65
C SER A 290 -25.32 -4.37 -18.43
N MET A 291 -24.94 -3.46 -17.51
CA MET A 291 -25.57 -2.15 -17.34
C MET A 291 -24.92 -1.12 -18.28
N PRO A 292 -25.67 -0.63 -19.30
CA PRO A 292 -25.08 0.25 -20.32
C PRO A 292 -24.62 1.62 -19.81
N THR A 293 -25.08 2.00 -18.63
CA THR A 293 -24.75 3.28 -17.97
C THR A 293 -23.58 3.17 -17.02
N PHE A 294 -22.98 1.98 -16.87
CA PHE A 294 -21.87 1.76 -15.96
C PHE A 294 -20.59 1.56 -16.77
N ASP A 295 -19.54 2.21 -16.34
CA ASP A 295 -18.22 2.07 -16.91
C ASP A 295 -17.37 1.06 -16.15
N ILE A 296 -16.30 0.63 -16.78
CA ILE A 296 -15.20 -0.09 -16.13
C ILE A 296 -14.07 0.92 -15.88
N LYS A 297 -13.65 1.05 -14.64
CA LYS A 297 -12.63 2.03 -14.27
C LYS A 297 -11.25 1.59 -14.75
N GLU A 298 -10.71 2.31 -15.73
CA GLU A 298 -9.35 2.10 -16.21
C GLU A 298 -8.31 2.18 -15.08
N GLY A 299 -7.25 1.38 -15.21
CA GLY A 299 -6.16 1.29 -14.22
C GLY A 299 -6.49 0.44 -12.98
N THR A 300 -7.78 0.10 -12.77
CA THR A 300 -8.20 -0.79 -11.69
C THR A 300 -9.03 -1.98 -12.17
N ASN A 301 -9.05 -2.22 -13.47
CA ASN A 301 -9.80 -3.29 -14.13
C ASN A 301 -8.95 -4.52 -14.47
N THR A 302 -7.71 -4.58 -13.98
CA THR A 302 -6.79 -5.68 -14.26
C THR A 302 -6.34 -6.35 -12.96
N TYR A 303 -6.28 -7.69 -12.98
CA TYR A 303 -5.80 -8.51 -11.87
C TYR A 303 -4.81 -9.52 -12.43
N LEU A 304 -3.54 -9.40 -12.04
CA LEU A 304 -2.44 -10.20 -12.55
C LEU A 304 -2.01 -11.20 -11.47
N ALA A 305 -2.60 -12.39 -11.47
CA ALA A 305 -2.23 -13.43 -10.54
C ALA A 305 -0.90 -14.07 -10.96
N GLY A 306 0.18 -13.65 -10.32
CA GLY A 306 1.52 -14.20 -10.53
C GLY A 306 1.75 -15.42 -9.65
N ILE A 307 1.88 -16.60 -10.25
CA ILE A 307 2.02 -17.88 -9.56
C ILE A 307 3.45 -18.40 -9.77
N VAL A 308 4.22 -18.48 -8.71
CA VAL A 308 5.53 -19.09 -8.71
C VAL A 308 5.36 -20.54 -8.27
N TYR A 309 5.51 -21.49 -9.21
CA TYR A 309 5.53 -22.94 -8.91
C TYR A 309 6.96 -23.42 -8.84
N GLN A 310 7.38 -23.93 -7.68
CA GLN A 310 8.74 -24.32 -7.41
C GLN A 310 8.82 -25.68 -6.71
N LYS A 311 10.03 -26.26 -6.74
CA LYS A 311 10.33 -27.48 -5.99
C LYS A 311 10.21 -27.22 -4.49
N HIS A 312 9.63 -28.17 -3.76
CA HIS A 312 9.65 -28.18 -2.30
C HIS A 312 11.03 -28.59 -1.80
N ILE A 313 11.58 -27.80 -0.87
CA ILE A 313 12.84 -28.11 -0.19
C ILE A 313 12.59 -28.13 1.31
N ASP A 314 12.83 -29.27 1.94
CA ASP A 314 12.84 -29.36 3.41
C ASP A 314 14.14 -28.72 3.93
N ILE A 315 14.02 -27.61 4.62
CA ILE A 315 15.19 -26.91 5.19
C ILE A 315 15.92 -27.72 6.25
N THR A 316 15.31 -28.78 6.80
CA THR A 316 15.97 -29.68 7.75
C THR A 316 16.93 -30.68 7.05
N GLU A 317 16.83 -30.78 5.73
CA GLU A 317 17.70 -31.60 4.89
C GLU A 317 18.89 -30.82 4.30
N LEU A 318 19.02 -29.52 4.62
CA LEU A 318 20.17 -28.74 4.19
C LEU A 318 21.44 -29.23 4.90
N GLU A 319 22.48 -29.47 4.12
CA GLU A 319 23.81 -29.83 4.58
C GLU A 319 24.80 -28.71 4.30
N GLU A 320 25.66 -28.38 5.24
CA GLU A 320 26.74 -27.43 5.02
C GLU A 320 27.79 -28.05 4.09
N ILE A 321 28.11 -27.39 2.98
CA ILE A 321 29.09 -27.82 2.03
C ILE A 321 30.41 -27.10 2.33
N LYS A 322 31.40 -27.87 2.78
CA LYS A 322 32.76 -27.35 2.96
C LYS A 322 33.40 -27.08 1.60
N LEU A 323 33.49 -25.79 1.26
CA LEU A 323 34.12 -25.34 0.02
C LEU A 323 35.62 -25.64 0.00
N THR A 324 36.15 -25.91 -1.18
CA THR A 324 37.59 -26.13 -1.44
C THR A 324 38.07 -25.19 -2.54
N GLU A 325 39.38 -24.97 -2.63
CA GLU A 325 39.97 -24.08 -3.65
C GLU A 325 39.59 -24.49 -5.08
N SER A 326 39.46 -25.78 -5.36
CA SER A 326 39.05 -26.26 -6.68
C SER A 326 37.59 -26.02 -7.03
N MET A 327 36.74 -25.68 -6.04
CA MET A 327 35.32 -25.41 -6.23
C MET A 327 35.05 -23.94 -6.51
N ILE A 328 35.98 -23.04 -6.22
CA ILE A 328 35.78 -21.60 -6.33
C ILE A 328 36.56 -21.01 -7.50
N SER A 329 35.95 -20.06 -8.20
CA SER A 329 36.59 -19.30 -9.28
C SER A 329 36.01 -17.85 -9.31
N SER A 330 36.74 -16.96 -10.00
CA SER A 330 36.30 -15.57 -10.20
C SER A 330 36.83 -15.05 -11.53
N ASN A 331 36.05 -14.22 -12.21
CA ASN A 331 36.50 -13.48 -13.40
C ASN A 331 37.35 -12.26 -13.06
N ALA A 332 37.36 -11.83 -11.82
CA ALA A 332 37.94 -10.56 -11.37
C ALA A 332 39.24 -10.73 -10.56
N ARG A 333 40.06 -11.64 -10.97
CA ARG A 333 41.41 -11.89 -10.39
C ARG A 333 42.45 -12.09 -11.46
N THR A 334 43.72 -11.69 -11.19
CA THR A 334 44.91 -12.13 -11.95
C THR A 334 45.99 -12.59 -11.00
N GLU A 335 46.85 -13.45 -11.48
CA GLU A 335 48.04 -13.90 -10.75
C GLU A 335 48.95 -12.71 -10.37
N ASP A 336 49.06 -11.72 -11.23
CA ASP A 336 49.83 -10.49 -10.98
C ASP A 336 49.24 -9.68 -9.81
N PHE A 337 47.92 -9.56 -9.76
CA PHE A 337 47.24 -8.85 -8.69
C PHE A 337 47.32 -9.56 -7.35
N GLU A 338 47.09 -10.86 -7.33
CA GLU A 338 47.20 -11.72 -6.13
C GLU A 338 48.64 -11.76 -5.60
N SER A 339 49.64 -11.63 -6.46
CA SER A 339 51.03 -11.55 -6.06
C SER A 339 51.40 -10.27 -5.35
N LEU A 340 50.65 -9.17 -5.58
CA LEU A 340 50.89 -7.88 -4.94
C LEU A 340 50.43 -7.85 -3.49
N ASP A 341 49.32 -8.52 -3.19
CA ASP A 341 48.79 -8.64 -1.82
C ASP A 341 48.17 -10.01 -1.55
N PRO A 342 48.94 -10.95 -0.98
CA PRO A 342 48.44 -12.28 -0.67
C PRO A 342 47.20 -12.33 0.22
N ARG A 343 46.91 -11.24 0.92
CA ARG A 343 45.70 -11.12 1.77
C ARG A 343 44.42 -10.94 0.95
N THR A 344 44.49 -10.78 -0.38
CA THR A 344 43.36 -10.58 -1.28
C THR A 344 43.14 -11.74 -2.24
N GLN A 345 43.75 -12.88 -2.00
CA GLN A 345 43.60 -14.08 -2.82
C GLN A 345 42.20 -14.68 -2.69
N LEU A 346 41.69 -15.29 -3.76
CA LEU A 346 40.35 -15.89 -3.77
C LEU A 346 40.18 -16.98 -2.70
N VAL A 347 41.23 -17.77 -2.43
CA VAL A 347 41.20 -18.82 -1.42
C VAL A 347 40.92 -18.30 0.00
N ASN A 348 41.17 -17.02 0.25
CA ASN A 348 40.92 -16.41 1.55
C ASN A 348 39.46 -16.41 1.97
N ILE A 349 38.50 -16.56 1.03
CA ILE A 349 37.08 -16.63 1.39
C ILE A 349 36.65 -17.97 1.99
N ILE A 350 37.56 -18.93 2.09
CA ILE A 350 37.30 -20.28 2.60
C ILE A 350 38.41 -20.78 3.55
N ASP A 351 39.32 -19.90 3.99
CA ASP A 351 40.49 -20.28 4.82
C ASP A 351 40.15 -20.30 6.33
N GLY A 352 39.02 -19.76 6.75
CA GLY A 352 38.56 -19.69 8.13
C GLY A 352 39.21 -18.54 8.93
N ASP A 353 39.94 -17.63 8.27
CA ASP A 353 40.52 -16.45 8.90
C ASP A 353 39.82 -15.14 8.45
N ILE A 354 38.91 -14.66 9.23
CA ILE A 354 38.19 -13.41 8.95
C ILE A 354 39.08 -12.17 8.77
N ASN A 355 40.38 -12.26 9.07
CA ASN A 355 41.35 -11.19 8.87
C ASN A 355 42.00 -11.22 7.48
N THR A 356 41.73 -12.23 6.69
CA THR A 356 42.04 -12.28 5.26
C THR A 356 40.79 -11.99 4.45
N SER A 357 40.89 -11.79 3.15
CA SER A 357 39.72 -11.55 2.28
C SER A 357 40.08 -11.73 0.82
N PHE A 358 39.12 -12.06 0.02
CA PHE A 358 39.17 -11.80 -1.42
C PHE A 358 38.79 -10.35 -1.69
N HIS A 359 39.48 -9.71 -2.63
CA HIS A 359 39.14 -8.41 -3.18
C HIS A 359 39.32 -8.49 -4.69
N SER A 360 38.25 -8.24 -5.42
CA SER A 360 38.31 -8.14 -6.89
C SER A 360 39.16 -6.95 -7.32
N TYR A 361 39.48 -6.85 -8.60
CA TYR A 361 40.14 -5.67 -9.15
C TYR A 361 39.51 -4.36 -8.71
N TRP A 362 40.30 -3.28 -8.65
CA TRP A 362 39.84 -1.91 -8.56
C TRP A 362 40.74 -0.96 -9.39
N ALA A 363 40.26 0.24 -9.72
CA ALA A 363 40.80 1.15 -10.73
C ALA A 363 42.28 1.52 -10.66
N PHE A 364 42.94 1.27 -9.51
CA PHE A 364 44.30 1.74 -9.31
C PHE A 364 45.39 0.66 -9.49
N HIS A 365 44.99 -0.59 -9.70
CA HIS A 365 45.93 -1.73 -9.76
C HIS A 365 45.65 -2.68 -10.92
N GLY A 366 45.82 -2.17 -12.16
CA GLY A 366 45.84 -3.03 -13.32
C GLY A 366 44.53 -3.61 -13.79
N TYR A 367 43.44 -2.92 -13.51
CA TYR A 367 42.13 -3.26 -14.08
C TYR A 367 42.25 -3.27 -15.62
N PRO A 368 41.96 -4.38 -16.30
CA PRO A 368 41.97 -4.40 -17.74
C PRO A 368 41.02 -3.29 -18.26
N SER A 369 41.51 -2.41 -19.14
CA SER A 369 40.75 -1.30 -19.69
C SER A 369 39.53 -1.74 -20.51
N ASP A 370 39.46 -3.03 -20.82
CA ASP A 370 38.42 -3.71 -21.60
C ASP A 370 37.50 -4.62 -20.74
N PHE A 371 37.67 -4.64 -19.39
CA PHE A 371 36.81 -5.44 -18.51
C PHE A 371 35.41 -4.81 -18.44
N SER A 372 34.49 -5.41 -19.19
CA SER A 372 33.09 -4.94 -19.30
C SER A 372 32.11 -5.74 -18.46
N GLU A 373 32.57 -6.80 -17.78
CA GLU A 373 31.75 -7.70 -16.99
C GLU A 373 31.77 -7.28 -15.51
N PHE A 374 30.68 -7.53 -14.82
CA PHE A 374 30.65 -7.40 -13.35
C PHE A 374 31.52 -8.47 -12.68
N PRO A 375 32.19 -8.14 -11.57
CA PRO A 375 32.96 -9.11 -10.81
C PRO A 375 32.05 -10.13 -10.14
N TYR A 376 32.42 -11.42 -10.26
CA TYR A 376 31.67 -12.47 -9.61
C TYR A 376 32.60 -13.48 -8.89
N ILE A 377 32.02 -14.16 -7.91
CA ILE A 377 32.55 -15.41 -7.33
C ILE A 377 31.62 -16.52 -7.82
N GLN A 378 32.21 -17.58 -8.35
CA GLN A 378 31.49 -18.76 -8.81
C GLN A 378 31.91 -19.98 -7.99
N VAL A 379 30.92 -20.75 -7.58
CA VAL A 379 31.10 -22.03 -6.85
C VAL A 379 30.61 -23.17 -7.73
N GLU A 380 31.44 -24.19 -7.94
CA GLU A 380 31.08 -25.48 -8.51
C GLU A 380 30.83 -26.46 -7.38
N LEU A 381 29.59 -26.90 -7.20
CA LEU A 381 29.19 -27.82 -6.15
C LEU A 381 29.53 -29.27 -6.54
N PRO A 382 29.78 -30.19 -5.57
CA PRO A 382 30.19 -31.57 -5.86
C PRO A 382 29.10 -32.37 -6.58
N HIS A 383 27.86 -32.05 -6.35
CA HIS A 383 26.68 -32.71 -6.92
C HIS A 383 25.67 -31.71 -7.43
N VAL A 384 24.60 -32.19 -8.03
CA VAL A 384 23.41 -31.39 -8.38
C VAL A 384 22.54 -31.24 -7.13
N TYR A 385 22.14 -30.01 -6.84
CA TYR A 385 21.28 -29.64 -5.70
C TYR A 385 19.98 -28.98 -6.18
N SER A 386 18.98 -28.92 -5.31
CA SER A 386 17.67 -28.33 -5.66
C SER A 386 17.40 -27.01 -4.97
N GLY A 387 18.15 -26.66 -3.96
CA GLY A 387 18.05 -25.39 -3.24
C GLY A 387 19.29 -25.17 -2.39
N PHE A 388 19.52 -23.95 -1.96
CA PHE A 388 20.68 -23.56 -1.16
C PHE A 388 20.39 -22.34 -0.31
N LYS A 389 21.24 -22.18 0.70
CA LYS A 389 21.49 -20.92 1.37
C LYS A 389 22.96 -20.61 1.22
N PHE A 390 23.34 -19.35 1.30
CA PHE A 390 24.72 -18.94 1.44
C PHE A 390 24.86 -17.86 2.49
N SER A 391 26.03 -17.77 3.08
CA SER A 391 26.40 -16.66 3.93
C SER A 391 27.76 -16.12 3.55
N TYR A 392 28.00 -14.85 3.82
CA TYR A 392 29.32 -14.25 3.69
C TYR A 392 29.60 -13.29 4.84
N ILE A 393 30.89 -13.08 5.11
CA ILE A 393 31.35 -12.09 6.07
C ILE A 393 32.04 -10.96 5.30
N THR A 394 31.67 -9.71 5.60
CA THR A 394 32.31 -8.53 5.03
C THR A 394 33.75 -8.41 5.55
N ARG A 395 34.62 -7.74 4.76
CA ARG A 395 36.01 -7.48 5.19
C ARG A 395 36.09 -6.86 6.57
N THR A 396 37.12 -7.27 7.34
CA THR A 396 37.45 -6.65 8.63
C THR A 396 38.45 -5.50 8.47
N ALA A 397 38.58 -4.67 9.52
CA ALA A 397 39.58 -3.61 9.53
C ALA A 397 41.04 -4.12 9.49
N ALA A 398 41.27 -5.40 9.88
CA ALA A 398 42.59 -6.00 9.95
C ALA A 398 43.30 -6.09 8.59
N ASN A 399 42.52 -6.21 7.48
CA ASN A 399 43.08 -6.28 6.11
C ASN A 399 43.07 -4.92 5.38
N GLY A 400 43.15 -3.84 6.10
CA GLY A 400 43.34 -2.49 5.55
C GLY A 400 42.10 -1.88 4.90
N SER A 401 40.94 -2.44 5.14
CA SER A 401 39.67 -1.83 4.69
C SER A 401 39.36 -0.56 5.44
N ASN A 402 39.04 0.46 4.70
CA ASN A 402 38.48 1.67 5.24
C ASN A 402 36.99 1.73 4.89
N ASN A 403 36.12 1.55 5.88
CA ASN A 403 34.68 1.83 5.77
C ASN A 403 33.85 0.91 4.84
N GLY A 404 34.34 -0.28 4.49
CA GLY A 404 33.58 -1.23 3.67
C GLY A 404 33.34 -0.83 2.23
N ASN A 405 34.25 -0.10 1.61
CA ASN A 405 34.06 0.50 0.26
C ASN A 405 33.73 -0.51 -0.85
N ALA A 406 34.21 -1.74 -0.74
CA ALA A 406 33.91 -2.82 -1.69
C ALA A 406 32.87 -3.80 -1.15
N ASN A 407 32.16 -3.47 -0.07
CA ASN A 407 31.04 -4.29 0.36
C ASN A 407 29.94 -4.22 -0.71
N PRO A 408 29.33 -5.37 -1.04
CA PRO A 408 28.25 -5.41 -2.03
C PRO A 408 27.06 -4.55 -1.58
N GLN A 409 26.55 -3.72 -2.48
CA GLN A 409 25.29 -3.00 -2.35
C GLN A 409 24.18 -3.70 -3.12
N GLU A 410 24.55 -4.39 -4.19
CA GLU A 410 23.64 -5.19 -4.99
C GLU A 410 24.38 -6.43 -5.49
N LEU A 411 23.73 -7.58 -5.32
CA LEU A 411 24.23 -8.88 -5.76
C LEU A 411 23.21 -9.56 -6.66
N ASN A 412 23.63 -9.98 -7.83
CA ASN A 412 22.89 -10.91 -8.67
C ASN A 412 23.33 -12.35 -8.37
N ILE A 413 22.36 -13.18 -8.06
CA ILE A 413 22.56 -14.61 -7.76
C ILE A 413 22.09 -15.41 -8.96
N TYR A 414 23.02 -16.15 -9.57
CA TYR A 414 22.74 -17.00 -10.71
C TYR A 414 22.97 -18.46 -10.37
N THR A 415 22.23 -19.34 -11.04
CA THR A 415 22.44 -20.79 -10.98
C THR A 415 22.61 -21.36 -12.39
N SER A 416 23.32 -22.49 -12.48
CA SER A 416 23.53 -23.24 -13.72
C SER A 416 23.69 -24.72 -13.44
N GLU A 417 23.26 -25.60 -14.36
CA GLU A 417 23.53 -27.03 -14.30
C GLU A 417 24.84 -27.38 -14.96
N ASN A 418 25.27 -26.65 -15.99
CA ASN A 418 26.40 -26.97 -16.85
C ASN A 418 27.61 -26.04 -16.70
N GLY A 419 27.47 -24.94 -15.92
CA GLY A 419 28.52 -23.93 -15.72
C GLY A 419 28.72 -22.97 -16.90
N ILE A 420 27.88 -23.04 -17.93
CA ILE A 420 27.92 -22.21 -19.13
C ILE A 420 26.70 -21.31 -19.20
N ASP A 421 25.51 -21.92 -19.12
CA ASP A 421 24.23 -21.22 -19.22
C ASP A 421 23.76 -20.87 -17.81
N PHE A 422 23.92 -19.61 -17.43
CA PHE A 422 23.52 -19.11 -16.12
C PHE A 422 22.18 -18.41 -16.19
N THR A 423 21.29 -18.77 -15.28
CA THR A 423 19.97 -18.12 -15.11
C THR A 423 19.97 -17.30 -13.84
N LEU A 424 19.58 -16.02 -13.94
CA LEU A 424 19.39 -15.14 -12.79
C LEU A 424 18.27 -15.70 -11.91
N LEU A 425 18.60 -15.99 -10.66
CA LEU A 425 17.66 -16.48 -9.67
C LEU A 425 17.06 -15.33 -8.85
N LYS A 426 17.93 -14.41 -8.40
CA LYS A 426 17.52 -13.29 -7.55
C LYS A 426 18.53 -12.16 -7.60
N THR A 427 18.04 -10.93 -7.51
CA THR A 427 18.84 -9.75 -7.18
C THR A 427 18.61 -9.42 -5.70
N LEU A 428 19.69 -9.25 -4.95
CA LEU A 428 19.69 -8.86 -3.54
C LEU A 428 20.18 -7.42 -3.43
N SER A 429 19.37 -6.53 -2.88
CA SER A 429 19.71 -5.12 -2.63
C SER A 429 19.36 -4.68 -1.22
N ASP A 430 18.45 -5.40 -0.58
CA ASP A 430 18.00 -5.10 0.78
C ASP A 430 18.77 -5.94 1.80
N ASP A 431 18.95 -5.39 3.00
CA ASP A 431 19.55 -6.05 4.17
C ASP A 431 21.03 -6.51 3.99
N LEU A 432 21.72 -6.08 2.93
CA LEU A 432 23.14 -6.33 2.77
C LEU A 432 23.97 -5.43 3.73
N PRO A 433 24.99 -5.97 4.43
CA PRO A 433 25.82 -5.19 5.37
C PRO A 433 26.74 -4.23 4.61
N LEU A 434 26.25 -3.05 4.30
CA LEU A 434 26.91 -2.09 3.42
C LEU A 434 28.09 -1.35 4.07
N SER A 435 27.95 -0.99 5.33
CA SER A 435 28.93 -0.16 6.05
C SER A 435 29.67 -0.90 7.17
N GLU A 436 29.16 -2.05 7.55
CA GLU A 436 29.70 -2.85 8.64
C GLU A 436 30.90 -3.67 8.15
N MET A 437 31.94 -3.73 8.96
CA MET A 437 33.11 -4.55 8.73
C MET A 437 33.05 -5.80 9.62
N GLY A 438 33.30 -6.97 9.05
CA GLY A 438 33.19 -8.24 9.73
C GLY A 438 31.75 -8.63 10.08
N ALA A 439 30.77 -8.05 9.37
CA ALA A 439 29.37 -8.41 9.53
C ALA A 439 29.01 -9.62 8.66
N THR A 440 28.17 -10.49 9.18
CA THR A 440 27.67 -11.66 8.48
C THR A 440 26.37 -11.34 7.78
N TYR A 441 26.27 -11.71 6.51
CA TYR A 441 25.01 -11.82 5.78
C TYR A 441 24.63 -13.30 5.64
N GLU A 442 23.36 -13.61 5.87
CA GLU A 442 22.79 -14.95 5.64
C GLU A 442 21.61 -14.80 4.67
N SER A 443 21.64 -15.58 3.59
CA SER A 443 20.54 -15.58 2.62
C SER A 443 19.33 -16.36 3.13
N GLU A 444 18.17 -16.02 2.61
CA GLU A 444 17.02 -16.94 2.68
C GLU A 444 17.29 -18.20 1.84
N LEU A 445 16.41 -19.22 1.98
CA LEU A 445 16.42 -20.38 1.09
C LEU A 445 16.10 -19.95 -0.35
N MET A 446 16.97 -20.33 -1.27
CA MET A 446 16.82 -20.08 -2.71
C MET A 446 16.61 -21.39 -3.45
N VAL A 447 15.59 -21.43 -4.30
CA VAL A 447 15.21 -22.60 -5.11
C VAL A 447 15.19 -22.18 -6.57
N PRO A 448 16.07 -22.75 -7.43
CA PRO A 448 16.06 -22.43 -8.85
C PRO A 448 14.76 -22.89 -9.53
N MET A 449 14.29 -22.13 -10.51
CA MET A 449 13.11 -22.51 -11.31
C MET A 449 13.31 -23.79 -12.12
N SER A 450 14.56 -24.15 -12.49
CA SER A 450 14.89 -25.44 -13.10
C SER A 450 14.64 -26.63 -12.15
N GLY A 451 14.51 -26.35 -10.84
CA GLY A 451 14.43 -27.37 -9.79
C GLY A 451 15.77 -28.03 -9.45
N SER A 452 16.85 -27.67 -10.17
CA SER A 452 18.22 -28.23 -9.94
C SER A 452 19.29 -27.26 -10.42
N PHE A 453 20.50 -27.38 -9.80
CA PHE A 453 21.67 -26.61 -10.18
C PHE A 453 22.93 -27.33 -9.65
N ARG A 454 24.09 -27.03 -10.25
CA ARG A 454 25.40 -27.45 -9.79
C ARG A 454 26.35 -26.27 -9.60
N TYR A 455 26.11 -25.17 -10.29
CA TYR A 455 26.95 -23.97 -10.24
C TYR A 455 26.16 -22.81 -9.67
N LEU A 456 26.75 -22.13 -8.69
CA LEU A 456 26.26 -20.90 -8.09
C LEU A 456 27.21 -19.77 -8.48
N ARG A 457 26.67 -18.63 -8.95
CA ARG A 457 27.43 -17.42 -9.21
C ARG A 457 26.86 -16.26 -8.42
N ILE A 458 27.73 -15.58 -7.68
CA ILE A 458 27.44 -14.38 -6.90
C ILE A 458 28.15 -13.22 -7.57
N GLU A 459 27.41 -12.35 -8.24
CA GLU A 459 27.92 -11.24 -9.04
C GLU A 459 27.60 -9.91 -8.34
N SER A 460 28.60 -9.03 -8.18
CA SER A 460 28.42 -7.71 -7.61
C SER A 460 28.18 -6.68 -8.72
N THR A 461 26.97 -6.16 -8.82
CA THR A 461 26.60 -5.11 -9.78
C THR A 461 26.83 -3.73 -9.23
N HIS A 462 26.70 -3.56 -7.92
CA HIS A 462 26.99 -2.31 -7.22
C HIS A 462 27.70 -2.59 -5.90
N SER A 463 28.70 -1.75 -5.58
CA SER A 463 29.35 -1.72 -4.27
C SER A 463 29.16 -0.36 -3.61
N LYS A 464 29.41 -0.26 -2.31
CA LYS A 464 29.23 0.96 -1.53
C LYS A 464 29.91 2.18 -2.14
N GLU A 465 31.12 2.04 -2.62
CA GLU A 465 31.79 3.09 -3.39
C GLU A 465 31.73 2.76 -4.89
N SER A 466 30.81 3.35 -5.58
CA SER A 466 30.36 3.08 -6.94
C SER A 466 31.44 3.20 -8.06
N ILE A 467 32.72 3.24 -7.73
CA ILE A 467 33.74 3.54 -8.74
C ILE A 467 34.01 2.35 -9.65
N LEU A 468 33.78 1.07 -9.22
CA LEU A 468 34.10 -0.11 -10.06
C LEU A 468 33.35 -1.39 -9.73
N ASN A 469 32.21 -1.35 -9.06
CA ASN A 469 31.43 -2.56 -8.76
C ASN A 469 32.26 -3.70 -8.09
N ALA A 470 33.29 -3.33 -7.33
CA ALA A 470 34.19 -4.28 -6.73
C ALA A 470 33.46 -5.15 -5.70
N ILE A 471 33.94 -6.38 -5.51
CA ILE A 471 33.47 -7.28 -4.45
C ILE A 471 34.62 -7.59 -3.50
N ALA A 472 34.39 -7.46 -2.21
CA ALA A 472 35.33 -7.89 -1.18
C ALA A 472 34.61 -8.66 -0.07
N ILE A 473 35.00 -9.90 0.14
CA ILE A 473 34.41 -10.83 1.10
C ILE A 473 35.53 -11.47 1.92
N ALA A 474 35.38 -11.58 3.24
CA ALA A 474 36.31 -12.27 4.12
C ALA A 474 36.08 -13.79 4.11
N GLU A 475 34.82 -14.20 4.26
CA GLU A 475 34.44 -15.61 4.29
C GLU A 475 33.17 -15.86 3.46
N LEU A 476 33.08 -17.04 2.84
CA LEU A 476 31.91 -17.53 2.11
C LEU A 476 31.58 -18.96 2.54
N SER A 477 30.31 -19.22 2.84
CA SER A 477 29.77 -20.56 3.15
C SER A 477 28.51 -20.83 2.32
N THR A 478 28.27 -22.07 1.98
CA THR A 478 27.10 -22.52 1.22
C THR A 478 26.44 -23.74 1.85
#